data_4ad7b1d0d2df61fa31e2ebf78404615d
#
_entry.id   4ad7b1d0d2df61fa31e2ebf78404615d
#
_cell.length_a   1.000
_cell.length_b   1.000
_cell.length_c   1.000
_cell.angle_alpha   90.00
_cell.angle_beta   90.00
_cell.angle_gamma   90.00
#
_symmetry.space_group_name_H-M   'P 1'
#
loop_
_entity.id
_entity.type
_entity.pdbx_description
1 polymer ?
#
loop_
_entity_poly.entity_id
_entity_poly.type
_entity_poly.pdbx_seq_one_letter_code
_entity_poly.pdbx_strand_id
1 'polypeptide(L)'
;MRGTATDRVLALLRRPPGRYKFKHIVAKTKLTSKEVNDAIADLRKTQPNLVFAKFDRTFFLSDTPTHYNFQTDLSKEMKPEGMFGAISDTHLCSNAERLDLIRCAYDIFEARGIKQVFHSGDNLDGMDVYRGHNNNIKVYGEMAQAKYFIEKFPRKPGMTTYTIAGNHDLATYLKTGNDMVSLIVNGFRYEGRDVAGRDDIKYLGHYAHRLILPQQVTVELVHPLGSNPYSKSYKQQRRSENMDRNSRPDLQISGHFHDFNFTWAGGTYFLALPGFQDATEYFKRLGLPRGMGFAVVHYKIKEGKFTSLSPELFMFE
;
A
#
# COMPACT_ATOMS: atom_id res chain seq x y z
N MET A 1 -38.31 21.39 6.73
CA MET A 1 -37.06 21.09 7.48
C MET A 1 -36.07 22.21 7.19
N ARG A 2 -35.82 23.08 8.18
CA ARG A 2 -34.84 24.17 8.14
C ARG A 2 -33.51 23.64 8.70
N GLY A 3 -32.76 22.92 7.88
CA GLY A 3 -31.38 22.48 8.23
C GLY A 3 -30.40 23.00 7.18
N THR A 4 -29.09 23.02 7.53
CA THR A 4 -28.02 23.38 6.60
C THR A 4 -28.03 22.46 5.36
N ALA A 5 -27.33 22.83 4.30
CA ALA A 5 -27.14 21.96 3.13
C ALA A 5 -26.53 20.59 3.55
N THR A 6 -25.58 20.62 4.47
CA THR A 6 -24.92 19.45 5.05
C THR A 6 -25.91 18.54 5.79
N ASP A 7 -26.82 19.11 6.62
CA ASP A 7 -27.86 18.34 7.31
C ASP A 7 -28.83 17.67 6.34
N ARG A 8 -29.18 18.35 5.27
CA ARG A 8 -30.12 17.82 4.26
C ARG A 8 -29.52 16.67 3.47
N VAL A 9 -28.23 16.76 3.10
CA VAL A 9 -27.51 15.67 2.44
C VAL A 9 -27.33 14.49 3.39
N LEU A 10 -26.92 14.73 4.64
CA LEU A 10 -26.75 13.68 5.64
C LEU A 10 -28.06 12.95 5.94
N ALA A 11 -29.15 13.69 6.11
CA ALA A 11 -30.48 13.12 6.33
C ALA A 11 -30.96 12.27 5.15
N LEU A 12 -30.63 12.63 3.92
CA LEU A 12 -30.90 11.82 2.74
C LEU A 12 -30.08 10.51 2.75
N LEU A 13 -28.78 10.58 3.02
CA LEU A 13 -27.91 9.41 3.01
C LEU A 13 -28.27 8.39 4.12
N ARG A 14 -28.94 8.84 5.19
CA ARG A 14 -29.45 7.96 6.26
C ARG A 14 -30.78 7.27 5.92
N ARG A 15 -31.44 7.63 4.82
CA ARG A 15 -32.72 7.01 4.41
C ARG A 15 -32.51 5.88 3.40
N PRO A 16 -33.26 4.79 3.46
CA PRO A 16 -33.21 3.76 2.43
C PRO A 16 -33.45 4.36 1.01
N PRO A 17 -32.74 3.87 -0.01
CA PRO A 17 -31.78 2.79 -0.03
C PRO A 17 -30.37 3.17 0.51
N GLY A 18 -30.15 4.36 1.02
CA GLY A 18 -28.90 4.81 1.60
C GLY A 18 -27.75 5.09 0.59
N ARG A 19 -27.95 4.71 -0.68
CA ARG A 19 -26.99 4.90 -1.78
C ARG A 19 -27.55 5.81 -2.85
N TYR A 20 -26.85 6.90 -3.15
CA TYR A 20 -27.32 7.91 -4.10
C TYR A 20 -26.23 8.40 -5.03
N LYS A 21 -26.51 8.46 -6.34
CA LYS A 21 -25.68 9.18 -7.31
C LYS A 21 -25.76 10.68 -7.04
N PHE A 22 -24.71 11.42 -7.35
CA PHE A 22 -24.64 12.87 -7.14
C PHE A 22 -25.88 13.61 -7.67
N LYS A 23 -26.28 13.33 -8.92
CA LYS A 23 -27.48 13.92 -9.53
C LYS A 23 -28.78 13.65 -8.75
N HIS A 24 -28.88 12.49 -8.10
CA HIS A 24 -30.02 12.13 -7.28
C HIS A 24 -30.01 12.87 -5.93
N ILE A 25 -28.82 13.14 -5.38
CA ILE A 25 -28.68 13.96 -4.16
C ILE A 25 -29.15 15.39 -4.47
N VAL A 26 -28.70 15.99 -5.56
CA VAL A 26 -29.16 17.32 -6.03
C VAL A 26 -30.64 17.37 -6.16
N ALA A 27 -31.26 16.42 -6.90
CA ALA A 27 -32.68 16.39 -7.15
C ALA A 27 -33.54 16.20 -5.86
N LYS A 28 -33.11 15.27 -4.98
CA LYS A 28 -33.85 14.93 -3.76
C LYS A 28 -33.71 15.98 -2.65
N THR A 29 -32.55 16.63 -2.57
CA THR A 29 -32.30 17.67 -1.58
C THR A 29 -32.78 19.05 -2.04
N LYS A 30 -33.09 19.24 -3.33
CA LYS A 30 -33.41 20.55 -3.95
C LYS A 30 -32.29 21.59 -3.67
N LEU A 31 -31.07 21.15 -3.61
CA LEU A 31 -29.85 21.97 -3.50
C LEU A 31 -29.22 22.14 -4.88
N THR A 32 -28.48 23.21 -5.08
CA THR A 32 -27.62 23.37 -6.26
C THR A 32 -26.47 22.37 -6.23
N SER A 33 -25.87 22.10 -7.39
CA SER A 33 -24.69 21.23 -7.46
C SER A 33 -23.52 21.75 -6.61
N LYS A 34 -23.39 23.08 -6.50
CA LYS A 34 -22.38 23.71 -5.65
C LYS A 34 -22.63 23.43 -4.18
N GLU A 35 -23.86 23.68 -3.69
CA GLU A 35 -24.23 23.41 -2.31
C GLU A 35 -24.09 21.93 -1.92
N VAL A 36 -24.38 21.00 -2.84
CA VAL A 36 -24.16 19.56 -2.61
C VAL A 36 -22.67 19.22 -2.53
N ASN A 37 -21.84 19.80 -3.39
CA ASN A 37 -20.39 19.59 -3.31
C ASN A 37 -19.79 20.12 -2.00
N ASP A 38 -20.19 21.33 -1.60
CA ASP A 38 -19.74 21.94 -0.34
C ASP A 38 -20.20 21.10 0.86
N ALA A 39 -21.45 20.65 0.87
CA ALA A 39 -22.00 19.76 1.89
C ALA A 39 -21.27 18.41 1.97
N ILE A 40 -20.93 17.81 0.83
CA ILE A 40 -20.14 16.55 0.79
C ILE A 40 -18.72 16.79 1.32
N ALA A 41 -18.10 17.92 1.00
CA ALA A 41 -16.77 18.27 1.51
C ALA A 41 -16.79 18.43 3.04
N ASP A 42 -17.83 19.05 3.61
CA ASP A 42 -18.01 19.18 5.06
C ASP A 42 -18.33 17.82 5.72
N LEU A 43 -19.17 16.99 5.09
CA LEU A 43 -19.46 15.65 5.58
C LEU A 43 -18.22 14.76 5.63
N ARG A 44 -17.30 14.88 4.68
CA ARG A 44 -16.03 14.13 4.71
C ARG A 44 -15.18 14.45 5.92
N LYS A 45 -15.30 15.66 6.49
CA LYS A 45 -14.58 16.05 7.71
C LYS A 45 -15.25 15.51 8.98
N THR A 46 -16.57 15.38 8.96
CA THR A 46 -17.40 15.11 10.14
C THR A 46 -18.00 13.70 10.19
N GLN A 47 -18.06 13.02 9.02
CA GLN A 47 -18.63 11.67 8.87
C GLN A 47 -17.57 10.76 8.26
N PRO A 48 -16.73 10.11 9.09
CA PRO A 48 -15.64 9.24 8.60
C PRO A 48 -16.16 8.00 7.84
N ASN A 49 -17.44 7.69 7.98
CA ASN A 49 -18.11 6.59 7.29
C ASN A 49 -18.79 7.00 5.96
N LEU A 50 -18.59 8.24 5.50
CA LEU A 50 -19.06 8.66 4.17
C LEU A 50 -18.16 8.07 3.07
N VAL A 51 -18.72 7.19 2.26
CA VAL A 51 -18.02 6.50 1.16
C VAL A 51 -18.52 7.01 -0.18
N PHE A 52 -17.57 7.21 -1.12
CA PHE A 52 -17.87 7.36 -2.53
C PHE A 52 -17.42 6.11 -3.28
N ALA A 53 -18.38 5.29 -3.70
CA ALA A 53 -18.10 4.12 -4.53
C ALA A 53 -17.87 4.56 -5.98
N LYS A 54 -16.63 4.47 -6.45
CA LYS A 54 -16.25 4.89 -7.81
C LYS A 54 -16.91 4.05 -8.91
N PHE A 55 -17.15 2.77 -8.64
CA PHE A 55 -17.71 1.82 -9.60
C PHE A 55 -19.09 2.28 -10.12
N ASP A 56 -20.01 2.63 -9.22
CA ASP A 56 -21.37 3.06 -9.56
C ASP A 56 -21.60 4.55 -9.37
N ARG A 57 -20.57 5.29 -8.96
CA ARG A 57 -20.59 6.73 -8.67
C ARG A 57 -21.65 7.12 -7.63
N THR A 58 -21.79 6.31 -6.57
CA THR A 58 -22.73 6.57 -5.47
C THR A 58 -22.04 7.04 -4.20
N PHE A 59 -22.75 7.88 -3.43
CA PHE A 59 -22.40 8.22 -2.05
C PHE A 59 -23.28 7.42 -1.11
N PHE A 60 -22.73 6.92 -0.02
CA PHE A 60 -23.46 6.25 1.04
C PHE A 60 -22.70 6.36 2.38
N LEU A 61 -23.41 6.12 3.49
CA LEU A 61 -22.82 5.93 4.80
C LEU A 61 -22.64 4.43 5.03
N SER A 62 -21.43 4.01 5.35
CA SER A 62 -21.14 2.62 5.72
C SER A 62 -21.59 2.35 7.15
N ASP A 63 -22.17 1.18 7.42
CA ASP A 63 -22.56 0.76 8.78
C ASP A 63 -21.34 0.54 9.68
N THR A 64 -20.21 0.17 9.09
CA THR A 64 -18.91 0.21 9.74
C THR A 64 -18.24 1.54 9.41
N PRO A 65 -17.68 2.24 10.41
CA PRO A 65 -16.79 3.36 10.12
C PRO A 65 -15.69 2.81 9.21
N THR A 66 -15.73 3.18 7.94
CA THR A 66 -14.57 2.99 7.08
C THR A 66 -13.54 4.03 7.49
N HIS A 67 -13.03 3.89 8.70
CA HIS A 67 -11.73 4.40 9.03
C HIS A 67 -10.71 3.55 8.24
N TYR A 68 -10.73 3.71 6.93
CA TYR A 68 -9.47 3.58 6.21
C TYR A 68 -8.64 4.72 6.76
N ASN A 69 -8.03 4.47 7.91
CA ASN A 69 -6.98 5.32 8.40
C ASN A 69 -5.81 5.08 7.41
N PHE A 70 -5.82 5.83 6.31
CA PHE A 70 -4.73 5.79 5.31
C PHE A 70 -3.42 6.34 5.90
N GLN A 71 -3.36 6.51 7.21
CA GLN A 71 -2.22 7.07 7.92
C GLN A 71 -1.94 6.26 9.18
N THR A 72 -0.67 5.91 9.37
CA THR A 72 -0.16 5.30 10.60
C THR A 72 0.91 6.21 11.19
N ASP A 73 0.74 6.58 12.45
CA ASP A 73 1.65 7.48 13.15
C ASP A 73 2.79 6.69 13.81
N LEU A 74 3.99 6.84 13.27
CA LEU A 74 5.24 6.26 13.76
C LEU A 74 6.12 7.30 14.49
N SER A 75 5.63 8.50 14.73
CA SER A 75 6.42 9.60 15.31
C SER A 75 6.96 9.31 16.70
N LYS A 76 6.33 8.39 17.44
CA LYS A 76 6.79 7.91 18.77
C LYS A 76 7.72 6.71 18.68
N GLU A 77 7.68 5.96 17.59
CA GLU A 77 8.46 4.73 17.37
C GLU A 77 9.79 5.01 16.68
N MET A 78 9.86 6.08 15.92
CA MET A 78 11.04 6.49 15.17
C MET A 78 11.67 7.76 15.75
N LYS A 79 12.97 7.91 15.56
CA LYS A 79 13.70 9.12 15.95
C LYS A 79 13.77 10.11 14.79
N PRO A 80 14.08 11.42 15.02
CA PRO A 80 14.30 12.37 13.93
C PRO A 80 15.52 12.07 13.05
N GLU A 81 16.40 11.19 13.47
CA GLU A 81 17.55 10.70 12.69
C GLU A 81 17.67 9.20 12.88
N GLY A 82 17.89 8.47 11.79
CA GLY A 82 18.01 7.03 11.82
C GLY A 82 18.04 6.37 10.46
N MET A 83 17.68 5.10 10.46
CA MET A 83 17.58 4.25 9.27
C MET A 83 16.29 3.44 9.31
N PHE A 84 15.78 3.09 8.13
CA PHE A 84 14.75 2.08 7.96
C PHE A 84 15.09 1.19 6.75
N GLY A 85 14.60 -0.05 6.76
CA GLY A 85 14.67 -0.93 5.61
C GLY A 85 13.55 -0.63 4.62
N ALA A 86 13.84 -0.72 3.32
CA ALA A 86 12.83 -0.57 2.28
C ALA A 86 12.93 -1.73 1.30
N ILE A 87 11.83 -2.47 1.14
CA ILE A 87 11.69 -3.63 0.26
C ILE A 87 10.38 -3.56 -0.50
N SER A 88 10.27 -4.32 -1.58
CA SER A 88 9.03 -4.49 -2.35
C SER A 88 9.07 -5.79 -3.15
N ASP A 89 7.92 -6.18 -3.68
CA ASP A 89 7.80 -7.22 -4.71
C ASP A 89 8.54 -8.52 -4.33
N THR A 90 8.22 -9.04 -3.14
CA THR A 90 8.85 -10.27 -2.62
C THR A 90 8.34 -11.53 -3.32
N HIS A 91 7.13 -11.49 -3.89
CA HIS A 91 6.52 -12.55 -4.69
C HIS A 91 6.73 -13.96 -4.13
N LEU A 92 6.57 -14.14 -2.80
CA LEU A 92 6.64 -15.46 -2.22
C LEU A 92 5.62 -16.38 -2.87
N CYS A 93 5.95 -17.66 -2.99
CA CYS A 93 5.21 -18.68 -3.71
C CYS A 93 5.41 -18.71 -5.23
N SER A 94 6.18 -17.78 -5.80
CA SER A 94 6.67 -17.89 -7.19
C SER A 94 7.72 -19.00 -7.32
N ASN A 95 7.77 -19.66 -8.48
CA ASN A 95 8.89 -20.53 -8.83
C ASN A 95 10.22 -19.75 -8.92
N ALA A 96 10.15 -18.46 -9.13
CA ALA A 96 11.28 -17.55 -9.28
C ALA A 96 11.55 -16.71 -8.01
N GLU A 97 10.89 -17.02 -6.87
CA GLU A 97 11.16 -16.27 -5.63
C GLU A 97 12.60 -16.43 -5.16
N ARG A 98 13.16 -15.36 -4.62
CA ARG A 98 14.50 -15.33 -4.05
C ARG A 98 14.45 -15.12 -2.53
N LEU A 99 13.92 -16.14 -1.85
CA LEU A 99 13.81 -16.12 -0.38
C LEU A 99 15.17 -15.99 0.32
N ASP A 100 16.23 -16.47 -0.31
CA ASP A 100 17.62 -16.30 0.12
C ASP A 100 18.01 -14.82 0.21
N LEU A 101 17.62 -14.02 -0.80
CA LEU A 101 17.92 -12.59 -0.84
C LEU A 101 17.05 -11.80 0.15
N ILE A 102 15.79 -12.22 0.36
CA ILE A 102 14.94 -11.63 1.40
C ILE A 102 15.55 -11.85 2.78
N ARG A 103 16.06 -13.05 3.06
CA ARG A 103 16.76 -13.35 4.31
C ARG A 103 18.01 -12.51 4.48
N CYS A 104 18.82 -12.39 3.42
CA CYS A 104 20.01 -11.54 3.41
C CYS A 104 19.66 -10.09 3.74
N ALA A 105 18.56 -9.54 3.17
CA ALA A 105 18.10 -8.19 3.48
C ALA A 105 17.78 -8.02 4.97
N TYR A 106 17.06 -8.97 5.56
CA TYR A 106 16.69 -8.93 6.98
C TYR A 106 17.89 -9.14 7.91
N ASP A 107 18.89 -9.93 7.51
CA ASP A 107 20.15 -10.08 8.24
C ASP A 107 20.94 -8.76 8.27
N ILE A 108 21.00 -8.05 7.14
CA ILE A 108 21.62 -6.73 7.05
C ILE A 108 20.84 -5.70 7.88
N PHE A 109 19.51 -5.71 7.85
CA PHE A 109 18.69 -4.81 8.66
C PHE A 109 18.93 -5.05 10.16
N GLU A 110 18.98 -6.30 10.58
CA GLU A 110 19.27 -6.67 11.97
C GLU A 110 20.67 -6.20 12.40
N ALA A 111 21.70 -6.49 11.60
CA ALA A 111 23.08 -6.10 11.86
C ALA A 111 23.26 -4.58 11.98
N ARG A 112 22.42 -3.79 11.30
CA ARG A 112 22.39 -2.32 11.36
C ARG A 112 21.46 -1.76 12.43
N GLY A 113 20.80 -2.61 13.20
CA GLY A 113 19.87 -2.20 14.27
C GLY A 113 18.58 -1.55 13.77
N ILE A 114 18.20 -1.81 12.52
CA ILE A 114 16.95 -1.33 11.92
C ILE A 114 15.77 -2.01 12.61
N LYS A 115 14.77 -1.23 12.99
CA LYS A 115 13.57 -1.70 13.68
C LYS A 115 12.31 -1.63 12.80
N GLN A 116 12.29 -0.76 11.81
CA GLN A 116 11.17 -0.57 10.89
C GLN A 116 11.60 -0.94 9.47
N VAL A 117 10.82 -1.80 8.83
CA VAL A 117 10.95 -2.15 7.42
C VAL A 117 9.68 -1.75 6.69
N PHE A 118 9.80 -1.05 5.59
CA PHE A 118 8.69 -0.61 4.76
C PHE A 118 8.62 -1.46 3.48
N HIS A 119 7.49 -2.12 3.27
CA HIS A 119 7.25 -3.04 2.16
C HIS A 119 6.15 -2.50 1.24
N SER A 120 6.49 -2.19 0.00
CA SER A 120 5.59 -1.51 -0.95
C SER A 120 4.71 -2.45 -1.79
N GLY A 121 4.31 -3.61 -1.24
CA GLY A 121 3.33 -4.51 -1.86
C GLY A 121 3.92 -5.63 -2.70
N ASP A 122 3.04 -6.49 -3.22
CA ASP A 122 3.33 -7.77 -3.85
C ASP A 122 4.16 -8.66 -2.93
N ASN A 123 3.56 -8.95 -1.76
CA ASN A 123 4.12 -9.83 -0.73
C ASN A 123 4.15 -11.28 -1.21
N LEU A 124 3.06 -11.69 -1.85
CA LEU A 124 2.83 -13.01 -2.42
C LEU A 124 2.75 -12.92 -3.95
N ASP A 125 3.01 -14.03 -4.63
CA ASP A 125 2.84 -14.08 -6.08
C ASP A 125 1.36 -14.10 -6.50
N GLY A 126 0.48 -14.52 -5.58
CA GLY A 126 -0.96 -14.59 -5.85
C GLY A 126 -1.30 -15.69 -6.84
N MET A 127 -2.46 -15.56 -7.47
CA MET A 127 -2.94 -16.50 -8.49
C MET A 127 -3.75 -15.76 -9.55
N ASP A 128 -3.73 -16.26 -10.80
CA ASP A 128 -4.54 -15.74 -11.90
C ASP A 128 -4.35 -14.25 -12.19
N VAL A 129 -3.17 -13.69 -11.94
CA VAL A 129 -2.88 -12.27 -12.16
C VAL A 129 -2.85 -11.94 -13.65
N TYR A 130 -2.32 -12.87 -14.47
CA TYR A 130 -2.28 -12.79 -15.93
C TYR A 130 -2.42 -14.18 -16.55
N ARG A 131 -2.68 -14.23 -17.84
CA ARG A 131 -2.85 -15.49 -18.56
C ARG A 131 -1.58 -16.36 -18.48
N GLY A 132 -1.70 -17.56 -17.94
CA GLY A 132 -0.62 -18.52 -17.73
C GLY A 132 0.19 -18.30 -16.45
N HIS A 133 -0.19 -17.36 -15.59
CA HIS A 133 0.48 -17.06 -14.34
C HIS A 133 0.64 -18.29 -13.43
N ASN A 134 -0.40 -19.11 -13.33
CA ASN A 134 -0.41 -20.27 -12.45
C ASN A 134 0.67 -21.32 -12.75
N ASN A 135 1.26 -21.30 -13.95
CA ASN A 135 2.41 -22.16 -14.28
C ASN A 135 3.72 -21.71 -13.60
N ASN A 136 3.76 -20.49 -13.09
CA ASN A 136 4.91 -19.89 -12.41
C ASN A 136 4.81 -19.95 -10.89
N ILE A 137 3.77 -20.56 -10.34
CA ILE A 137 3.48 -20.65 -8.91
C ILE A 137 3.88 -22.02 -8.39
N LYS A 138 4.63 -22.08 -7.28
CA LYS A 138 5.00 -23.33 -6.58
C LYS A 138 4.07 -23.70 -5.44
N VAL A 139 3.32 -22.74 -4.88
CA VAL A 139 2.33 -22.96 -3.82
C VAL A 139 0.98 -22.46 -4.31
N TYR A 140 0.05 -23.35 -4.50
CA TYR A 140 -1.27 -23.04 -5.05
C TYR A 140 -2.34 -22.98 -3.96
N GLY A 141 -3.18 -21.97 -4.00
CA GLY A 141 -4.25 -21.74 -3.03
C GLY A 141 -3.95 -20.58 -2.06
N GLU A 142 -4.95 -19.75 -1.81
CA GLU A 142 -4.83 -18.52 -1.01
C GLU A 142 -4.31 -18.80 0.40
N MET A 143 -4.95 -19.73 1.09
CA MET A 143 -4.55 -20.10 2.45
C MET A 143 -3.19 -20.82 2.48
N ALA A 144 -2.88 -21.62 1.44
CA ALA A 144 -1.58 -22.27 1.33
C ALA A 144 -0.46 -21.26 1.13
N GLN A 145 -0.69 -20.23 0.31
CA GLN A 145 0.27 -19.13 0.11
C GLN A 145 0.44 -18.30 1.39
N ALA A 146 -0.66 -17.94 2.07
CA ALA A 146 -0.57 -17.22 3.34
C ALA A 146 0.19 -18.03 4.41
N LYS A 147 -0.07 -19.35 4.52
CA LYS A 147 0.67 -20.25 5.40
C LYS A 147 2.15 -20.30 5.05
N TYR A 148 2.48 -20.46 3.77
CA TYR A 148 3.84 -20.47 3.29
C TYR A 148 4.58 -19.19 3.67
N PHE A 149 3.95 -18.02 3.49
CA PHE A 149 4.52 -16.73 3.90
C PHE A 149 4.78 -16.70 5.41
N ILE A 150 3.81 -17.08 6.24
CA ILE A 150 3.95 -17.11 7.70
C ILE A 150 5.17 -17.94 8.12
N GLU A 151 5.38 -19.09 7.48
CA GLU A 151 6.46 -20.03 7.81
C GLU A 151 7.83 -19.62 7.26
N LYS A 152 7.89 -18.95 6.10
CA LYS A 152 9.14 -18.73 5.35
C LYS A 152 9.69 -17.31 5.42
N PHE A 153 8.79 -16.32 5.47
CA PHE A 153 9.21 -14.93 5.50
C PHE A 153 10.03 -14.61 6.76
N PRO A 154 11.16 -13.91 6.66
CA PRO A 154 12.05 -13.67 7.80
C PRO A 154 11.32 -13.01 8.98
N ARG A 155 11.75 -13.38 10.18
CA ARG A 155 11.33 -12.77 11.43
C ARG A 155 12.56 -12.43 12.26
N LYS A 156 12.67 -11.17 12.68
CA LYS A 156 13.79 -10.69 13.50
C LYS A 156 13.27 -10.04 14.79
N PRO A 157 13.90 -10.31 15.93
CA PRO A 157 13.47 -9.76 17.21
C PRO A 157 13.43 -8.22 17.23
N GLY A 158 12.31 -7.65 17.63
CA GLY A 158 12.11 -6.21 17.75
C GLY A 158 12.12 -5.44 16.41
N MET A 159 11.96 -6.14 15.29
CA MET A 159 11.78 -5.55 13.96
C MET A 159 10.33 -5.68 13.53
N THR A 160 9.75 -4.64 13.00
CA THR A 160 8.37 -4.61 12.48
C THR A 160 8.39 -4.28 11.00
N THR A 161 7.69 -5.09 10.19
CA THR A 161 7.48 -4.84 8.77
C THR A 161 6.11 -4.22 8.56
N TYR A 162 6.07 -3.02 7.98
CA TYR A 162 4.85 -2.31 7.59
C TYR A 162 4.62 -2.55 6.11
N THR A 163 3.53 -3.20 5.74
CA THR A 163 3.27 -3.60 4.36
C THR A 163 1.91 -3.15 3.86
N ILE A 164 1.83 -2.90 2.57
CA ILE A 164 0.59 -2.77 1.81
C ILE A 164 0.39 -3.99 0.91
N ALA A 165 -0.82 -4.20 0.42
CA ALA A 165 -1.07 -5.18 -0.63
C ALA A 165 -0.89 -4.57 -2.01
N GLY A 166 -0.19 -5.28 -2.90
CA GLY A 166 -0.08 -4.96 -4.31
C GLY A 166 -1.09 -5.69 -5.19
N ASN A 167 -0.91 -5.65 -6.50
CA ASN A 167 -1.86 -6.25 -7.42
C ASN A 167 -1.82 -7.79 -7.41
N HIS A 168 -0.69 -8.40 -7.12
CA HIS A 168 -0.57 -9.85 -6.96
C HIS A 168 -1.30 -10.33 -5.71
N ASP A 169 -1.10 -9.67 -4.57
CA ASP A 169 -1.81 -9.96 -3.32
C ASP A 169 -3.34 -9.87 -3.47
N LEU A 170 -3.81 -8.91 -4.29
CA LEU A 170 -5.23 -8.60 -4.43
C LEU A 170 -5.91 -9.29 -5.60
N ALA A 171 -5.19 -10.04 -6.43
CA ALA A 171 -5.77 -10.74 -7.57
C ALA A 171 -6.87 -11.73 -7.16
N THR A 172 -6.66 -12.44 -6.06
CA THR A 172 -7.64 -13.36 -5.48
C THR A 172 -8.71 -12.62 -4.69
N TYR A 173 -8.38 -11.60 -3.94
CA TYR A 173 -9.34 -10.79 -3.20
C TYR A 173 -10.46 -10.24 -4.07
N LEU A 174 -10.13 -9.76 -5.27
CA LEU A 174 -11.12 -9.24 -6.21
C LEU A 174 -12.09 -10.31 -6.75
N LYS A 175 -11.73 -11.60 -6.66
CA LYS A 175 -12.53 -12.73 -7.12
C LYS A 175 -13.30 -13.40 -5.99
N THR A 176 -12.66 -13.59 -4.85
CA THR A 176 -13.16 -14.45 -3.76
C THR A 176 -13.51 -13.67 -2.49
N GLY A 177 -13.01 -12.45 -2.35
CA GLY A 177 -13.14 -11.64 -1.13
C GLY A 177 -12.09 -11.97 -0.05
N ASN A 178 -11.21 -12.94 -0.28
CA ASN A 178 -10.16 -13.32 0.69
C ASN A 178 -8.92 -12.47 0.50
N ASP A 179 -8.58 -11.66 1.50
CA ASP A 179 -7.37 -10.85 1.55
C ASP A 179 -6.22 -11.67 2.16
N MET A 180 -5.30 -12.13 1.31
CA MET A 180 -4.18 -12.99 1.74
C MET A 180 -3.26 -12.30 2.75
N VAL A 181 -3.02 -10.99 2.63
CA VAL A 181 -2.19 -10.26 3.59
C VAL A 181 -2.89 -10.15 4.94
N SER A 182 -4.20 -9.97 4.94
CA SER A 182 -5.01 -10.02 6.15
C SER A 182 -4.93 -11.39 6.85
N LEU A 183 -4.95 -12.48 6.08
CA LEU A 183 -4.77 -13.84 6.64
C LEU A 183 -3.39 -13.98 7.29
N ILE A 184 -2.34 -13.47 6.68
CA ILE A 184 -0.97 -13.51 7.23
C ILE A 184 -0.91 -12.84 8.61
N VAL A 185 -1.55 -11.70 8.77
CA VAL A 185 -1.47 -10.91 10.02
C VAL A 185 -2.40 -11.47 11.10
N ASN A 186 -3.62 -11.84 10.75
CA ASN A 186 -4.64 -12.24 11.72
C ASN A 186 -4.61 -13.73 12.05
N GLY A 187 -3.98 -14.56 11.23
CA GLY A 187 -4.09 -16.00 11.30
C GLY A 187 -5.42 -16.52 10.75
N PHE A 188 -5.54 -17.81 10.61
CA PHE A 188 -6.71 -18.47 10.03
C PHE A 188 -6.73 -19.98 10.34
N ARG A 189 -7.85 -20.63 10.06
CA ARG A 189 -7.96 -22.09 10.17
C ARG A 189 -7.71 -22.73 8.80
N TYR A 190 -6.76 -23.67 8.75
CA TYR A 190 -6.39 -24.38 7.52
C TYR A 190 -6.23 -25.87 7.79
N GLU A 191 -6.92 -26.72 6.99
CA GLU A 191 -6.91 -28.17 7.12
C GLU A 191 -7.19 -28.66 8.55
N GLY A 192 -8.16 -28.01 9.21
CA GLY A 192 -8.57 -28.35 10.57
C GLY A 192 -7.63 -27.88 11.69
N ARG A 193 -6.55 -27.15 11.37
CA ARG A 193 -5.58 -26.60 12.32
C ARG A 193 -5.59 -25.08 12.31
N ASP A 194 -5.33 -24.48 13.46
CA ASP A 194 -5.18 -23.05 13.56
C ASP A 194 -3.75 -22.64 13.14
N VAL A 195 -3.65 -21.69 12.22
CA VAL A 195 -2.40 -21.06 11.78
C VAL A 195 -2.34 -19.69 12.44
N ALA A 196 -1.40 -19.51 13.37
CA ALA A 196 -1.22 -18.24 14.06
C ALA A 196 -0.71 -17.14 13.10
N GLY A 197 -1.24 -15.95 13.22
CA GLY A 197 -0.80 -14.80 12.43
C GLY A 197 0.56 -14.25 12.85
N ARG A 198 1.04 -13.28 12.08
CA ARG A 198 2.32 -12.59 12.27
C ARG A 198 2.13 -11.25 12.99
N ASP A 199 2.55 -11.16 14.24
CA ASP A 199 2.48 -9.95 15.06
C ASP A 199 3.57 -8.90 14.74
N ASP A 200 4.65 -9.34 14.11
CA ASP A 200 5.76 -8.52 13.62
C ASP A 200 5.51 -7.89 12.24
N ILE A 201 4.33 -8.16 11.64
CA ILE A 201 3.89 -7.55 10.38
C ILE A 201 2.67 -6.69 10.64
N LYS A 202 2.69 -5.45 10.15
CA LYS A 202 1.58 -4.50 10.22
C LYS A 202 1.02 -4.27 8.82
N TYR A 203 -0.17 -4.79 8.59
CA TYR A 203 -0.88 -4.61 7.34
C TYR A 203 -1.57 -3.25 7.31
N LEU A 204 -1.26 -2.45 6.30
CA LEU A 204 -1.68 -1.06 6.17
C LEU A 204 -2.83 -0.86 5.18
N GLY A 205 -3.23 -1.92 4.45
CA GLY A 205 -4.30 -1.88 3.46
C GLY A 205 -3.80 -1.99 2.02
N HIS A 206 -4.62 -1.58 1.06
CA HIS A 206 -4.44 -1.84 -0.36
C HIS A 206 -3.74 -0.68 -1.08
N TYR A 207 -2.80 -0.97 -1.96
CA TYR A 207 -2.18 -0.09 -2.97
C TYR A 207 -1.45 1.15 -2.48
N ALA A 208 -1.90 1.80 -1.41
CA ALA A 208 -1.24 2.98 -0.89
C ALA A 208 -1.58 3.25 0.57
N HIS A 209 -0.58 3.68 1.35
CA HIS A 209 -0.74 4.07 2.73
C HIS A 209 0.31 5.09 3.16
N ARG A 210 -0.08 6.02 4.04
CA ARG A 210 0.80 7.07 4.54
C ARG A 210 1.28 6.76 5.94
N LEU A 211 2.58 6.91 6.17
CA LEU A 211 3.24 6.82 7.45
C LEU A 211 3.63 8.24 7.89
N ILE A 212 3.38 8.57 9.14
CA ILE A 212 3.78 9.84 9.74
C ILE A 212 5.00 9.59 10.62
N LEU A 213 6.12 10.18 10.25
CA LEU A 213 7.38 10.15 10.96
C LEU A 213 7.48 11.33 11.95
N PRO A 214 8.53 11.42 12.81
CA PRO A 214 8.72 12.56 13.68
C PRO A 214 8.57 13.90 12.97
N GLN A 215 8.08 14.90 13.70
CA GLN A 215 7.85 16.26 13.22
C GLN A 215 6.90 16.36 12.02
N GLN A 216 5.94 15.40 11.88
CA GLN A 216 4.94 15.36 10.82
C GLN A 216 5.50 15.14 9.40
N VAL A 217 6.74 14.67 9.26
CA VAL A 217 7.26 14.21 7.98
C VAL A 217 6.49 12.98 7.52
N THR A 218 6.13 12.92 6.26
CA THR A 218 5.26 11.88 5.71
C THR A 218 5.97 11.00 4.68
N VAL A 219 5.82 9.68 4.84
CA VAL A 219 6.25 8.68 3.87
C VAL A 219 5.01 7.97 3.32
N GLU A 220 4.84 7.92 2.02
CA GLU A 220 3.75 7.19 1.38
C GLU A 220 4.29 5.91 0.74
N LEU A 221 3.79 4.75 1.18
CA LEU A 221 4.01 3.48 0.47
C LEU A 221 2.99 3.39 -0.65
N VAL A 222 3.42 3.00 -1.84
CA VAL A 222 2.56 2.90 -3.03
C VAL A 222 2.90 1.67 -3.84
N HIS A 223 1.87 0.92 -4.24
CA HIS A 223 1.99 -0.10 -5.27
C HIS A 223 1.21 0.37 -6.51
N PRO A 224 1.88 1.04 -7.46
CA PRO A 224 1.20 1.61 -8.63
C PRO A 224 0.72 0.51 -9.57
N LEU A 225 -0.35 0.79 -10.31
CA LEU A 225 -0.91 -0.14 -11.27
C LEU A 225 -0.46 0.16 -12.71
N GLY A 226 -0.61 -0.85 -13.57
CA GLY A 226 -0.45 -0.76 -15.02
C GLY A 226 0.98 -0.99 -15.50
N SER A 227 1.22 -0.89 -16.83
CA SER A 227 2.47 -1.23 -17.48
C SER A 227 3.65 -0.36 -17.04
N ASN A 228 4.87 -0.90 -17.20
CA ASN A 228 6.11 -0.17 -16.95
C ASN A 228 6.22 1.04 -17.90
N PRO A 229 6.36 2.27 -17.36
CA PRO A 229 6.51 3.45 -18.19
C PRO A 229 7.93 3.54 -18.75
N TYR A 230 8.08 4.15 -19.94
CA TYR A 230 9.39 4.42 -20.53
C TYR A 230 10.28 5.25 -19.60
N SER A 231 9.71 6.30 -18.98
CA SER A 231 10.40 7.07 -17.93
C SER A 231 10.10 6.46 -16.57
N LYS A 232 11.11 5.97 -15.87
CA LYS A 232 11.01 5.22 -14.61
C LYS A 232 10.30 6.00 -13.49
N SER A 233 10.47 7.32 -13.43
CA SER A 233 9.84 8.18 -12.41
C SER A 233 8.48 8.76 -12.81
N TYR A 234 8.01 8.53 -14.05
CA TYR A 234 6.82 9.20 -14.59
C TYR A 234 5.56 8.99 -13.76
N LYS A 235 5.24 7.73 -13.40
CA LYS A 235 3.99 7.43 -12.66
C LYS A 235 3.99 8.01 -11.25
N GLN A 236 5.12 7.97 -10.57
CA GLN A 236 5.26 8.55 -9.23
C GLN A 236 5.11 10.08 -9.29
N GLN A 237 5.77 10.75 -10.23
CA GLN A 237 5.65 12.19 -10.44
C GLN A 237 4.22 12.59 -10.76
N ARG A 238 3.58 11.92 -11.73
CA ARG A 238 2.16 12.17 -12.09
C ARG A 238 1.21 11.97 -10.93
N ARG A 239 1.44 10.93 -10.10
CA ARG A 239 0.64 10.74 -8.88
C ARG A 239 0.76 11.92 -7.94
N SER A 240 1.98 12.38 -7.67
CA SER A 240 2.24 13.52 -6.80
C SER A 240 1.69 14.83 -7.39
N GLU A 241 1.84 15.06 -8.70
CA GLU A 241 1.30 16.25 -9.37
C GLU A 241 -0.21 16.36 -9.25
N ASN A 242 -0.92 15.22 -9.26
CA ASN A 242 -2.37 15.16 -9.10
C ASN A 242 -2.86 15.36 -7.65
N MET A 243 -1.95 15.49 -6.68
CA MET A 243 -2.26 15.81 -5.30
C MET A 243 -2.16 17.32 -5.06
N ASP A 244 -3.00 17.82 -4.16
CA ASP A 244 -2.81 19.18 -3.63
C ASP A 244 -1.43 19.32 -2.99
N ARG A 245 -0.78 20.45 -3.15
CA ARG A 245 0.59 20.69 -2.64
C ARG A 245 0.74 20.33 -1.16
N ASN A 246 -0.25 20.68 -0.35
CA ASN A 246 -0.25 20.39 1.10
C ASN A 246 -0.53 18.92 1.45
N SER A 247 -0.93 18.11 0.46
CA SER A 247 -1.21 16.68 0.62
C SER A 247 -0.13 15.79 0.02
N ARG A 248 0.91 16.37 -0.59
CA ARG A 248 2.03 15.60 -1.13
C ARG A 248 2.85 14.98 0.01
N PRO A 249 3.28 13.72 -0.11
CA PRO A 249 4.20 13.14 0.85
C PRO A 249 5.61 13.75 0.69
N ASP A 250 6.39 13.74 1.76
CA ASP A 250 7.82 14.13 1.68
C ASP A 250 8.65 13.07 0.97
N LEU A 251 8.29 11.78 1.16
CA LEU A 251 8.88 10.64 0.46
C LEU A 251 7.78 9.71 -0.03
N GLN A 252 7.85 9.26 -1.27
CA GLN A 252 7.05 8.18 -1.82
C GLN A 252 7.93 6.97 -2.11
N ILE A 253 7.61 5.80 -1.54
CA ILE A 253 8.29 4.53 -1.78
C ILE A 253 7.36 3.65 -2.61
N SER A 254 7.83 3.14 -3.74
CA SER A 254 6.99 2.36 -4.65
C SER A 254 7.65 1.06 -5.12
N GLY A 255 6.82 0.04 -5.34
CA GLY A 255 7.16 -1.23 -5.97
C GLY A 255 6.62 -1.36 -7.40
N HIS A 256 6.27 -2.58 -7.80
CA HIS A 256 5.60 -3.00 -9.02
C HIS A 256 6.50 -3.12 -10.26
N PHE A 257 7.47 -2.22 -10.45
CA PHE A 257 8.24 -2.17 -11.68
C PHE A 257 9.55 -2.95 -11.62
N HIS A 258 9.90 -3.52 -10.47
CA HIS A 258 11.13 -4.27 -10.20
C HIS A 258 12.39 -3.53 -10.67
N ASP A 259 12.41 -2.22 -10.45
CA ASP A 259 13.51 -1.37 -10.90
C ASP A 259 13.81 -0.27 -9.88
N PHE A 260 15.07 0.08 -9.77
CA PHE A 260 15.50 1.14 -8.87
C PHE A 260 15.45 2.51 -9.54
N ASN A 261 14.88 3.45 -8.84
CA ASN A 261 14.98 4.87 -9.18
C ASN A 261 14.91 5.71 -7.91
N PHE A 262 15.80 6.68 -7.77
CA PHE A 262 15.70 7.68 -6.72
C PHE A 262 15.79 9.07 -7.32
N THR A 263 14.78 9.88 -7.10
CA THR A 263 14.67 11.24 -7.67
C THR A 263 13.91 12.17 -6.76
N TRP A 264 14.03 13.47 -7.01
CA TRP A 264 13.27 14.50 -6.31
C TRP A 264 12.55 15.38 -7.32
N ALA A 265 11.25 15.61 -7.12
CA ALA A 265 10.47 16.51 -7.95
C ALA A 265 9.27 17.07 -7.17
N GLY A 266 8.96 18.34 -7.37
CA GLY A 266 7.76 18.98 -6.82
C GLY A 266 7.65 19.00 -5.29
N GLY A 267 8.79 18.88 -4.59
CA GLY A 267 8.84 18.82 -3.12
C GLY A 267 8.76 17.43 -2.52
N THR A 268 8.67 16.38 -3.34
CA THR A 268 8.61 14.97 -2.93
C THR A 268 9.86 14.22 -3.38
N TYR A 269 10.43 13.39 -2.53
CA TYR A 269 11.38 12.35 -2.93
C TYR A 269 10.63 11.12 -3.43
N PHE A 270 11.13 10.50 -4.48
CA PHE A 270 10.59 9.25 -5.04
C PHE A 270 11.64 8.17 -5.00
N LEU A 271 11.32 7.06 -4.34
CA LEU A 271 12.14 5.87 -4.27
C LEU A 271 11.35 4.70 -4.87
N ALA A 272 11.71 4.28 -6.07
CA ALA A 272 11.24 3.01 -6.63
C ALA A 272 12.20 1.90 -6.21
N LEU A 273 11.65 0.75 -5.84
CA LEU A 273 12.40 -0.37 -5.31
C LEU A 273 12.47 -1.51 -6.33
N PRO A 274 13.61 -2.21 -6.37
CA PRO A 274 13.69 -3.50 -7.04
C PRO A 274 12.85 -4.55 -6.29
N GLY A 275 12.66 -5.71 -6.91
CA GLY A 275 11.94 -6.83 -6.30
C GLY A 275 12.86 -7.92 -5.74
N PHE A 276 12.27 -9.09 -5.44
CA PHE A 276 12.97 -10.30 -5.00
C PHE A 276 12.54 -11.52 -5.85
N GLN A 277 12.19 -11.28 -7.09
CA GLN A 277 11.79 -12.31 -8.04
C GLN A 277 12.77 -12.34 -9.21
N ASP A 278 13.31 -13.51 -9.51
CA ASP A 278 14.15 -13.71 -10.71
C ASP A 278 13.27 -13.70 -11.98
N ALA A 279 13.90 -13.72 -13.15
CA ALA A 279 13.22 -13.64 -14.43
C ALA A 279 12.26 -14.81 -14.64
N THR A 280 10.98 -14.54 -14.60
CA THR A 280 9.92 -15.45 -15.04
C THR A 280 9.82 -15.48 -16.57
N GLU A 281 9.10 -16.45 -17.14
CA GLU A 281 8.79 -16.47 -18.58
C GLU A 281 8.04 -15.20 -19.04
N TYR A 282 7.24 -14.60 -18.15
CA TYR A 282 6.56 -13.34 -18.41
C TYR A 282 7.56 -12.18 -18.60
N PHE A 283 8.56 -12.06 -17.70
CA PHE A 283 9.61 -11.03 -17.80
C PHE A 283 10.44 -11.21 -19.08
N LYS A 284 10.86 -12.44 -19.37
CA LYS A 284 11.64 -12.75 -20.57
C LYS A 284 10.89 -12.40 -21.84
N ARG A 285 9.62 -12.78 -21.91
CA ARG A 285 8.78 -12.55 -23.11
C ARG A 285 8.55 -11.07 -23.40
N LEU A 286 8.44 -10.25 -22.35
CA LEU A 286 8.16 -8.80 -22.48
C LEU A 286 9.41 -7.93 -22.39
N GLY A 287 10.59 -8.51 -22.15
CA GLY A 287 11.83 -7.75 -22.00
C GLY A 287 11.78 -6.79 -20.81
N LEU A 288 11.09 -7.19 -19.72
CA LEU A 288 10.95 -6.34 -18.54
C LEU A 288 12.23 -6.34 -17.69
N PRO A 289 12.51 -5.24 -16.97
CA PRO A 289 13.61 -5.20 -16.00
C PRO A 289 13.39 -6.21 -14.88
N ARG A 290 14.46 -6.76 -14.35
CA ARG A 290 14.46 -7.72 -13.24
C ARG A 290 15.41 -7.27 -12.13
N GLY A 291 15.34 -6.03 -11.74
CA GLY A 291 16.15 -5.56 -10.62
C GLY A 291 15.80 -6.35 -9.36
N MET A 292 16.78 -7.03 -8.79
CA MET A 292 16.66 -7.71 -7.50
C MET A 292 17.46 -6.96 -6.45
N GLY A 293 16.83 -6.68 -5.30
CA GLY A 293 17.53 -5.95 -4.24
C GLY A 293 16.59 -5.25 -3.25
N PHE A 294 17.22 -4.42 -2.42
CA PHE A 294 16.55 -3.65 -1.38
C PHE A 294 17.34 -2.37 -1.08
N ALA A 295 16.78 -1.50 -0.24
CA ALA A 295 17.47 -0.30 0.21
C ALA A 295 17.50 -0.21 1.74
N VAL A 296 18.60 0.32 2.28
CA VAL A 296 18.67 0.91 3.61
C VAL A 296 18.60 2.42 3.44
N VAL A 297 17.57 3.03 4.00
CA VAL A 297 17.34 4.47 3.85
C VAL A 297 17.81 5.20 5.10
N HIS A 298 18.87 5.99 4.97
CA HIS A 298 19.36 6.90 6.01
C HIS A 298 18.60 8.22 5.92
N TYR A 299 18.16 8.77 7.06
CA TYR A 299 17.44 10.01 7.07
C TYR A 299 17.78 10.89 8.28
N LYS A 300 17.63 12.22 8.09
CA LYS A 300 17.61 13.24 9.14
C LYS A 300 16.42 14.16 8.91
N ILE A 301 15.66 14.41 9.98
CA ILE A 301 14.48 15.27 9.98
C ILE A 301 14.76 16.48 10.87
N LYS A 302 14.50 17.68 10.35
CA LYS A 302 14.52 18.94 11.09
C LYS A 302 13.43 19.85 10.55
N GLU A 303 12.72 20.52 11.46
CA GLU A 303 11.69 21.50 11.12
C GLU A 303 10.62 20.95 10.16
N GLY A 304 10.21 19.69 10.39
CA GLY A 304 9.16 19.05 9.61
C GLY A 304 9.57 18.65 8.17
N LYS A 305 10.87 18.52 7.90
CA LYS A 305 11.39 18.16 6.55
C LYS A 305 12.57 17.21 6.66
N PHE A 306 12.79 16.41 5.63
CA PHE A 306 14.05 15.72 5.46
C PHE A 306 15.16 16.74 5.15
N THR A 307 16.16 16.85 6.03
CA THR A 307 17.39 17.61 5.78
C THR A 307 18.47 16.73 5.14
N SER A 308 18.33 15.43 5.29
CA SER A 308 19.13 14.43 4.59
C SER A 308 18.27 13.19 4.34
N LEU A 309 18.33 12.64 3.14
CA LEU A 309 17.69 11.38 2.76
C LEU A 309 18.59 10.67 1.74
N SER A 310 19.10 9.50 2.11
CA SER A 310 20.08 8.76 1.31
C SER A 310 19.74 7.28 1.30
N PRO A 311 19.15 6.73 0.22
CA PRO A 311 19.01 5.30 0.06
C PRO A 311 20.37 4.67 -0.30
N GLU A 312 20.80 3.71 0.49
CA GLU A 312 21.90 2.81 0.20
C GLU A 312 21.32 1.56 -0.45
N LEU A 313 21.64 1.33 -1.70
CA LEU A 313 21.06 0.28 -2.52
C LEU A 313 21.92 -0.98 -2.50
N PHE A 314 21.29 -2.12 -2.27
CA PHE A 314 21.86 -3.45 -2.39
C PHE A 314 21.22 -4.14 -3.60
N MET A 315 21.98 -4.31 -4.67
CA MET A 315 21.55 -5.01 -5.88
C MET A 315 22.19 -6.37 -5.98
N PHE A 316 21.42 -7.34 -6.47
CA PHE A 316 21.85 -8.70 -6.73
C PHE A 316 21.76 -8.97 -8.24
N GLU A 317 22.72 -9.72 -8.76
CA GLU A 317 22.79 -10.16 -10.15
C GLU A 317 22.02 -11.49 -10.38
#